data_d07ef7f55448632aab8af59297238d3d
#
_entry.id   d07ef7f55448632aab8af59297238d3d
#
_cell.length_a   1.000
_cell.length_b   1.000
_cell.length_c   1.000
_cell.angle_alpha   90.00
_cell.angle_beta   90.00
_cell.angle_gamma   90.00
#
_symmetry.space_group_name_H-M   'P 1'
#
loop_
_entity.id
_entity.type
_entity.pdbx_description
1 polymer ?
#
loop_
_entity_poly.entity_id
_entity_poly.type
_entity_poly.pdbx_seq_one_letter_code
_entity_poly.pdbx_strand_id
1 'polypeptide(L)'
;MMSQTAKVLLLYAHPESQDSVANRVLLEPALQLPNVTVHDLYAHYPDFFIDIAYEQDLLRQHEVIVFQHPLYTWSCPALLKEWLDRVLSRGFASGAGGNELAGKYWRSVITTGEPESAYRRDANRYPMNDILRPFELTAGMYRMHWMSPIIVYWARRQQPEELRSRALAYRDWLANPIAAGGVHGGI
;
A
#
# COMPACT_ATOMS: atom_id res chain seq x y z
N MET A 1 -12.55 12.94 -25.17
CA MET A 1 -11.52 11.94 -24.86
C MET A 1 -11.88 11.34 -23.53
N MET A 2 -12.15 10.01 -23.47
CA MET A 2 -12.32 9.33 -22.19
C MET A 2 -10.97 9.38 -21.47
N SER A 3 -10.91 10.01 -20.31
CA SER A 3 -9.70 9.98 -19.45
C SER A 3 -9.40 8.52 -19.14
N GLN A 4 -8.24 8.04 -19.52
CA GLN A 4 -7.82 6.68 -19.22
C GLN A 4 -7.71 6.55 -17.70
N THR A 5 -8.37 5.54 -17.12
CA THR A 5 -8.30 5.28 -15.68
C THR A 5 -6.86 4.95 -15.28
N ALA A 6 -6.37 5.58 -14.22
CA ALA A 6 -5.00 5.36 -13.75
C ALA A 6 -4.77 3.88 -13.38
N LYS A 7 -3.63 3.34 -13.80
CA LYS A 7 -3.20 1.97 -13.48
C LYS A 7 -2.67 1.90 -12.07
N VAL A 8 -3.12 0.92 -11.32
CA VAL A 8 -2.75 0.69 -9.92
C VAL A 8 -1.92 -0.58 -9.82
N LEU A 9 -0.73 -0.48 -9.24
CA LEU A 9 0.03 -1.62 -8.74
C LEU A 9 -0.27 -1.79 -7.26
N LEU A 10 -0.92 -2.88 -6.90
CA LEU A 10 -1.21 -3.23 -5.51
C LEU A 10 -0.19 -4.26 -5.06
N LEU A 11 0.83 -3.81 -4.34
CA LEU A 11 1.84 -4.64 -3.70
C LEU A 11 1.27 -5.17 -2.39
N TYR A 12 0.94 -6.44 -2.38
CA TYR A 12 0.44 -7.14 -1.21
C TYR A 12 1.58 -7.88 -0.52
N ALA A 13 1.77 -7.62 0.77
CA ALA A 13 2.84 -8.24 1.55
C ALA A 13 2.33 -8.72 2.90
N HIS A 14 1.90 -9.98 2.96
CA HIS A 14 1.47 -10.63 4.20
C HIS A 14 2.14 -12.00 4.33
N PRO A 15 3.04 -12.23 5.33
CA PRO A 15 3.73 -13.51 5.50
C PRO A 15 2.78 -14.70 5.71
N GLU A 16 1.67 -14.45 6.39
CA GLU A 16 0.65 -15.45 6.75
C GLU A 16 -0.68 -15.10 6.06
N SER A 17 -0.66 -14.96 4.74
CA SER A 17 -1.84 -14.46 3.99
C SER A 17 -3.07 -15.36 4.14
N GLN A 18 -2.88 -16.66 4.35
CA GLN A 18 -3.95 -17.63 4.57
C GLN A 18 -4.75 -17.36 5.85
N ASP A 19 -4.10 -16.83 6.88
CA ASP A 19 -4.70 -16.53 8.18
C ASP A 19 -5.28 -15.11 8.27
N SER A 20 -5.03 -14.28 7.26
CA SER A 20 -5.48 -12.89 7.24
C SER A 20 -6.83 -12.71 6.58
N VAL A 21 -7.92 -12.85 7.36
CA VAL A 21 -9.29 -12.63 6.86
C VAL A 21 -9.47 -11.21 6.32
N ALA A 22 -9.04 -10.19 7.07
CA ALA A 22 -9.23 -8.80 6.68
C ALA A 22 -8.55 -8.46 5.35
N ASN A 23 -7.29 -8.84 5.16
CA ASN A 23 -6.58 -8.57 3.92
C ASN A 23 -7.17 -9.31 2.72
N ARG A 24 -7.63 -10.55 2.89
CA ARG A 24 -8.30 -11.30 1.81
C ARG A 24 -9.60 -10.64 1.38
N VAL A 25 -10.43 -10.21 2.34
CA VAL A 25 -11.70 -9.53 2.06
C VAL A 25 -11.46 -8.20 1.34
N LEU A 26 -10.39 -7.47 1.68
CA LEU A 26 -10.01 -6.24 0.97
C LEU A 26 -9.53 -6.52 -0.46
N LEU A 27 -8.77 -7.60 -0.67
CA LEU A 27 -8.21 -7.95 -1.98
C LEU A 27 -9.22 -8.49 -2.97
N GLU A 28 -10.21 -9.24 -2.51
CA GLU A 28 -11.16 -9.96 -3.37
C GLU A 28 -11.84 -9.05 -4.41
N PRO A 29 -12.40 -7.88 -4.05
CA PRO A 29 -12.95 -6.97 -5.04
C PRO A 29 -11.91 -6.32 -5.95
N ALA A 30 -10.68 -6.11 -5.46
CA ALA A 30 -9.58 -5.51 -6.21
C ALA A 30 -9.14 -6.38 -7.39
N LEU A 31 -9.15 -7.70 -7.21
CA LEU A 31 -8.78 -8.67 -8.24
C LEU A 31 -9.67 -8.62 -9.49
N GLN A 32 -10.85 -8.02 -9.40
CA GLN A 32 -11.81 -7.92 -10.51
C GLN A 32 -11.69 -6.63 -11.32
N LEU A 33 -10.84 -5.69 -10.88
CA LEU A 33 -10.70 -4.39 -11.52
C LEU A 33 -9.66 -4.43 -12.65
N PRO A 34 -10.02 -4.02 -13.89
CA PRO A 34 -9.13 -4.14 -15.05
C PRO A 34 -7.93 -3.19 -15.00
N ASN A 35 -7.99 -2.14 -14.17
CA ASN A 35 -6.91 -1.18 -13.99
C ASN A 35 -6.01 -1.49 -12.79
N VAL A 36 -6.25 -2.61 -12.06
CA VAL A 36 -5.49 -2.99 -10.87
C VAL A 36 -4.69 -4.26 -11.14
N THR A 37 -3.39 -4.18 -10.94
CA THR A 37 -2.48 -5.32 -10.90
C THR A 37 -2.20 -5.66 -9.46
N VAL A 38 -2.70 -6.79 -8.97
CA VAL A 38 -2.38 -7.31 -7.64
C VAL A 38 -1.11 -8.15 -7.72
N HIS A 39 -0.11 -7.79 -6.93
CA HIS A 39 1.19 -8.46 -6.87
C HIS A 39 1.48 -8.91 -5.43
N ASP A 40 1.33 -10.21 -5.16
CA ASP A 40 1.60 -10.81 -3.86
C ASP A 40 3.10 -11.13 -3.75
N LEU A 41 3.81 -10.32 -2.94
CA LEU A 41 5.25 -10.43 -2.80
C LEU A 41 5.67 -11.75 -2.16
N TYR A 42 4.96 -12.24 -1.15
CA TYR A 42 5.31 -13.52 -0.47
C TYR A 42 5.01 -14.74 -1.33
N ALA A 43 4.00 -14.68 -2.19
CA ALA A 43 3.74 -15.72 -3.17
C ALA A 43 4.78 -15.73 -4.29
N HIS A 44 5.26 -14.54 -4.69
CA HIS A 44 6.19 -14.39 -5.80
C HIS A 44 7.66 -14.64 -5.37
N TYR A 45 8.03 -14.21 -4.16
CA TYR A 45 9.39 -14.31 -3.62
C TYR A 45 9.45 -15.06 -2.29
N PRO A 46 9.09 -16.36 -2.25
CA PRO A 46 9.08 -17.12 -1.01
C PRO A 46 10.49 -17.29 -0.39
N ASP A 47 11.53 -17.16 -1.21
CA ASP A 47 12.95 -17.22 -0.82
C ASP A 47 13.60 -15.83 -0.64
N PHE A 48 12.84 -14.75 -0.74
CA PHE A 48 13.31 -13.37 -0.67
C PHE A 48 14.26 -12.95 -1.81
N PHE A 49 14.38 -13.75 -2.86
CA PHE A 49 15.22 -13.42 -4.01
C PHE A 49 14.45 -12.58 -5.03
N ILE A 50 14.45 -11.25 -4.82
CA ILE A 50 13.65 -10.30 -5.60
C ILE A 50 14.27 -10.05 -6.97
N ASP A 51 13.48 -10.20 -8.04
CA ASP A 51 13.83 -9.77 -9.39
C ASP A 51 13.64 -8.25 -9.51
N ILE A 52 14.71 -7.51 -9.26
CA ILE A 52 14.69 -6.05 -9.21
C ILE A 52 14.25 -5.45 -10.55
N ALA A 53 14.69 -6.00 -11.67
CA ALA A 53 14.36 -5.47 -12.99
C ALA A 53 12.87 -5.63 -13.29
N TYR A 54 12.30 -6.79 -12.97
CA TYR A 54 10.89 -7.06 -13.11
C TYR A 54 10.04 -6.11 -12.25
N GLU A 55 10.41 -5.92 -10.99
CA GLU A 55 9.70 -5.03 -10.07
C GLU A 55 9.76 -3.55 -10.51
N GLN A 56 10.91 -3.11 -11.02
CA GLN A 56 11.06 -1.76 -11.57
C GLN A 56 10.23 -1.57 -12.83
N ASP A 57 10.09 -2.58 -13.68
CA ASP A 57 9.23 -2.53 -14.85
C ASP A 57 7.75 -2.47 -14.47
N LEU A 58 7.32 -3.18 -13.44
CA LEU A 58 5.98 -3.02 -12.88
C LEU A 58 5.74 -1.58 -12.39
N LEU A 59 6.69 -1.01 -11.67
CA LEU A 59 6.58 0.38 -11.19
C LEU A 59 6.47 1.38 -12.34
N ARG A 60 7.22 1.20 -13.44
CA ARG A 60 7.13 2.08 -14.62
C ARG A 60 5.74 2.09 -15.24
N GLN A 61 5.07 0.95 -15.27
CA GLN A 61 3.79 0.73 -15.95
C GLN A 61 2.57 1.26 -15.19
N HIS A 62 2.73 1.69 -13.92
CA HIS A 62 1.62 2.08 -13.05
C HIS A 62 1.81 3.48 -12.49
N GLU A 63 0.72 4.22 -12.36
CA GLU A 63 0.71 5.58 -11.82
C GLU A 63 0.49 5.61 -10.30
N VAL A 64 -0.27 4.65 -9.78
CA VAL A 64 -0.60 4.54 -8.35
C VAL A 64 0.01 3.28 -7.78
N ILE A 65 0.80 3.42 -6.72
CA ILE A 65 1.42 2.30 -6.02
C ILE A 65 0.78 2.18 -4.65
N VAL A 66 0.12 1.06 -4.43
CA VAL A 66 -0.53 0.72 -3.16
C VAL A 66 0.32 -0.31 -2.42
N PHE A 67 0.63 -0.03 -1.17
CA PHE A 67 1.32 -0.96 -0.27
C PHE A 67 0.32 -1.48 0.75
N GLN A 68 -0.16 -2.71 0.58
CA GLN A 68 -1.12 -3.34 1.48
C GLN A 68 -0.42 -4.41 2.32
N HIS A 69 -0.37 -4.18 3.64
CA HIS A 69 0.33 -5.08 4.56
C HIS A 69 -0.15 -4.94 6.01
N PRO A 70 0.11 -5.91 6.89
CA PRO A 70 -0.09 -5.73 8.32
C PRO A 70 0.97 -4.80 8.91
N LEU A 71 0.63 -4.13 10.02
CA LEU A 71 1.59 -3.39 10.83
C LEU A 71 2.41 -4.41 11.66
N TYR A 72 3.62 -4.72 11.20
CA TYR A 72 4.54 -5.60 11.90
C TYR A 72 5.67 -4.80 12.55
N THR A 73 5.80 -4.94 13.86
CA THR A 73 6.86 -4.29 14.63
C THR A 73 6.96 -2.79 14.34
N TRP A 74 5.80 -2.09 14.35
CA TRP A 74 5.66 -0.66 14.07
C TRP A 74 6.08 -0.23 12.64
N SER A 75 6.17 -1.18 11.73
CA SER A 75 6.62 -0.99 10.35
C SER A 75 5.88 -1.94 9.41
N CYS A 76 6.60 -2.61 8.54
CA CYS A 76 6.09 -3.54 7.55
C CYS A 76 6.74 -4.93 7.67
N PRO A 77 6.17 -5.97 7.02
CA PRO A 77 6.82 -7.28 6.93
C PRO A 77 8.21 -7.21 6.29
N ALA A 78 9.09 -8.12 6.69
CA ALA A 78 10.50 -8.13 6.32
C ALA A 78 10.73 -8.12 4.80
N LEU A 79 9.98 -8.94 4.04
CA LEU A 79 10.11 -8.97 2.58
C LEU A 79 9.74 -7.63 1.94
N LEU A 80 8.74 -6.91 2.46
CA LEU A 80 8.40 -5.59 1.94
C LEU A 80 9.53 -4.58 2.20
N LYS A 81 10.19 -4.67 3.36
CA LYS A 81 11.34 -3.80 3.65
C LYS A 81 12.52 -4.11 2.72
N GLU A 82 12.83 -5.39 2.51
CA GLU A 82 13.83 -5.82 1.53
C GLU A 82 13.48 -5.32 0.12
N TRP A 83 12.21 -5.42 -0.27
CA TRP A 83 11.73 -4.91 -1.55
C TRP A 83 11.96 -3.39 -1.67
N LEU A 84 11.58 -2.61 -0.66
CA LEU A 84 11.79 -1.16 -0.64
C LEU A 84 13.26 -0.79 -0.79
N ASP A 85 14.15 -1.47 -0.09
CA ASP A 85 15.58 -1.18 -0.10
C ASP A 85 16.26 -1.58 -1.42
N ARG A 86 15.81 -2.66 -2.04
CA ARG A 86 16.43 -3.20 -3.25
C ARG A 86 15.86 -2.59 -4.53
N VAL A 87 14.53 -2.48 -4.62
CA VAL A 87 13.83 -2.04 -5.84
C VAL A 87 13.90 -0.53 -6.00
N LEU A 88 13.71 0.24 -4.90
CA LEU A 88 13.78 1.70 -4.91
C LEU A 88 15.23 2.20 -4.86
N SER A 89 16.05 1.64 -5.70
CA SER A 89 17.49 1.83 -5.72
C SER A 89 17.93 3.19 -6.29
N ARG A 90 19.18 3.55 -6.01
CA ARG A 90 19.83 4.69 -6.64
C ARG A 90 20.00 4.44 -8.15
N GLY A 91 19.68 5.46 -8.96
CA GLY A 91 19.67 5.33 -10.43
C GLY A 91 18.31 4.95 -11.00
N PHE A 92 17.39 4.46 -10.15
CA PHE A 92 15.98 4.23 -10.51
C PHE A 92 15.06 5.26 -9.82
N ALA A 93 15.01 5.23 -8.49
CA ALA A 93 14.12 6.08 -7.69
C ALA A 93 14.77 7.41 -7.29
N SER A 94 16.09 7.46 -7.19
CA SER A 94 16.85 8.64 -6.75
C SER A 94 18.23 8.73 -7.39
N GLY A 95 18.93 9.86 -7.17
CA GLY A 95 20.28 10.10 -7.71
C GLY A 95 20.26 10.52 -9.18
N ALA A 96 21.44 10.51 -9.83
CA ALA A 96 21.57 10.90 -11.23
C ALA A 96 20.79 9.94 -12.14
N GLY A 97 19.80 10.49 -12.87
CA GLY A 97 18.91 9.73 -13.75
C GLY A 97 17.76 9.01 -13.04
N GLY A 98 17.78 8.93 -11.70
CA GLY A 98 16.75 8.24 -10.90
C GLY A 98 15.55 9.11 -10.59
N ASN A 99 14.52 9.09 -11.44
CA ASN A 99 13.27 9.84 -11.25
C ASN A 99 12.02 9.07 -11.70
N GLU A 100 12.12 7.77 -11.84
CA GLU A 100 11.06 6.92 -12.39
C GLU A 100 9.76 6.94 -11.57
N LEU A 101 9.84 7.34 -10.30
CA LEU A 101 8.70 7.42 -9.39
C LEU A 101 8.12 8.84 -9.28
N ALA A 102 8.79 9.85 -9.83
CA ALA A 102 8.36 11.23 -9.72
C ALA A 102 6.95 11.43 -10.32
N GLY A 103 6.06 12.05 -9.54
CA GLY A 103 4.67 12.31 -9.94
C GLY A 103 3.73 11.13 -9.79
N LYS A 104 4.21 9.93 -9.44
CA LYS A 104 3.36 8.78 -9.10
C LYS A 104 2.76 8.97 -7.70
N TYR A 105 1.76 8.15 -7.37
CA TYR A 105 1.04 8.23 -6.11
C TYR A 105 1.40 7.04 -5.22
N TRP A 106 1.55 7.29 -3.92
CA TRP A 106 1.75 6.28 -2.89
C TRP A 106 0.55 6.23 -1.95
N ARG A 107 -0.06 5.07 -1.78
CA ARG A 107 -1.05 4.84 -0.74
C ARG A 107 -0.71 3.61 0.09
N SER A 108 -0.69 3.77 1.41
CA SER A 108 -0.54 2.65 2.35
C SER A 108 -1.91 2.15 2.79
N VAL A 109 -2.09 0.83 2.79
CA VAL A 109 -3.28 0.15 3.29
C VAL A 109 -2.84 -0.81 4.39
N ILE A 110 -3.14 -0.45 5.64
CA ILE A 110 -2.54 -1.09 6.82
C ILE A 110 -3.61 -1.79 7.64
N THR A 111 -3.34 -3.03 8.01
CA THR A 111 -4.14 -3.75 9.01
C THR A 111 -3.38 -3.81 10.33
N THR A 112 -4.10 -3.65 11.46
CA THR A 112 -3.49 -3.68 12.80
C THR A 112 -4.13 -4.76 13.67
N GLY A 113 -3.35 -5.28 14.62
CA GLY A 113 -3.84 -6.20 15.64
C GLY A 113 -4.51 -5.50 16.83
N GLU A 114 -4.31 -4.19 16.99
CA GLU A 114 -4.81 -3.38 18.09
C GLU A 114 -5.90 -2.42 17.64
N PRO A 115 -6.79 -1.97 18.54
CA PRO A 115 -7.82 -0.97 18.23
C PRO A 115 -7.21 0.41 17.99
N GLU A 116 -7.97 1.30 17.35
CA GLU A 116 -7.55 2.68 17.07
C GLU A 116 -7.09 3.44 18.33
N SER A 117 -7.73 3.17 19.48
CA SER A 117 -7.37 3.77 20.77
C SER A 117 -5.92 3.46 21.20
N ALA A 118 -5.31 2.40 20.66
CA ALA A 118 -3.91 2.07 20.92
C ALA A 118 -2.92 2.98 20.18
N TYR A 119 -3.39 3.79 19.22
CA TYR A 119 -2.55 4.66 18.38
C TYR A 119 -2.83 6.15 18.66
N ARG A 120 -2.75 6.55 19.92
CA ARG A 120 -2.95 7.93 20.38
C ARG A 120 -1.73 8.44 21.17
N ARG A 121 -1.56 9.75 21.26
CA ARG A 121 -0.41 10.38 21.96
C ARG A 121 -0.46 10.33 23.48
N ASP A 122 -1.43 9.70 24.07
CA ASP A 122 -1.51 9.49 25.51
C ASP A 122 -0.73 8.23 25.93
N ALA A 123 -0.18 8.22 27.15
CA ALA A 123 0.46 7.07 27.77
C ALA A 123 1.55 6.36 26.94
N ASN A 124 2.49 7.11 26.34
CA ASN A 124 3.63 6.58 25.55
C ASN A 124 3.26 5.88 24.23
N ARG A 125 2.12 6.21 23.63
CA ARG A 125 1.70 5.71 22.33
C ARG A 125 1.80 6.80 21.27
N TYR A 126 1.89 6.39 20.00
CA TYR A 126 2.04 7.28 18.87
C TYR A 126 0.86 7.15 17.90
N PRO A 127 0.37 8.27 17.34
CA PRO A 127 -0.62 8.24 16.28
C PRO A 127 -0.11 7.46 15.06
N MET A 128 -1.02 6.82 14.33
CA MET A 128 -0.66 6.04 13.15
C MET A 128 0.13 6.86 12.12
N ASN A 129 -0.17 8.14 11.95
CA ASN A 129 0.57 9.02 11.05
C ASN A 129 2.04 9.19 11.45
N ASP A 130 2.35 9.19 12.75
CA ASP A 130 3.75 9.25 13.21
C ASP A 130 4.47 7.92 12.95
N ILE A 131 3.77 6.78 13.09
CA ILE A 131 4.29 5.44 12.81
C ILE A 131 4.56 5.27 11.31
N LEU A 132 3.69 5.81 10.45
CA LEU A 132 3.82 5.74 9.00
C LEU A 132 4.74 6.83 8.40
N ARG A 133 5.26 7.71 9.23
CA ARG A 133 6.16 8.81 8.80
C ARG A 133 7.34 8.34 7.93
N PRO A 134 8.01 7.21 8.19
CA PRO A 134 9.09 6.72 7.33
C PRO A 134 8.64 6.48 5.88
N PHE A 135 7.43 5.99 5.65
CA PHE A 135 6.89 5.76 4.31
C PHE A 135 6.53 7.08 3.61
N GLU A 136 5.93 8.03 4.35
CA GLU A 136 5.65 9.38 3.84
C GLU A 136 6.93 10.11 3.44
N LEU A 137 7.99 10.02 4.27
CA LEU A 137 9.30 10.59 3.96
C LEU A 137 9.92 9.92 2.72
N THR A 138 9.76 8.61 2.58
CA THR A 138 10.23 7.85 1.42
C THR A 138 9.50 8.30 0.14
N ALA A 139 8.18 8.43 0.20
CA ALA A 139 7.38 8.95 -0.91
C ALA A 139 7.84 10.37 -1.31
N GLY A 140 8.04 11.25 -0.33
CA GLY A 140 8.55 12.61 -0.55
C GLY A 140 9.94 12.65 -1.17
N MET A 141 10.85 11.79 -0.71
CA MET A 141 12.22 11.67 -1.24
C MET A 141 12.20 11.30 -2.73
N TYR A 142 11.26 10.46 -3.15
CA TYR A 142 11.11 10.04 -4.55
C TYR A 142 10.13 10.91 -5.34
N ARG A 143 9.70 12.04 -4.79
CA ARG A 143 8.78 13.01 -5.42
C ARG A 143 7.44 12.39 -5.82
N MET A 144 6.99 11.40 -5.04
CA MET A 144 5.66 10.82 -5.15
C MET A 144 4.64 11.66 -4.37
N HIS A 145 3.39 11.58 -4.77
CA HIS A 145 2.26 12.15 -4.04
C HIS A 145 1.82 11.17 -2.94
N TRP A 146 2.01 11.56 -1.67
CA TRP A 146 1.51 10.80 -0.53
C TRP A 146 0.00 10.95 -0.40
N MET A 147 -0.72 9.83 -0.44
CA MET A 147 -2.16 9.79 -0.21
C MET A 147 -2.44 9.38 1.23
N SER A 148 -3.55 9.88 1.81
CA SER A 148 -3.98 9.47 3.15
C SER A 148 -4.07 7.94 3.25
N PRO A 149 -3.44 7.32 4.25
CA PRO A 149 -3.46 5.87 4.38
C PRO A 149 -4.86 5.35 4.73
N ILE A 150 -5.17 4.13 4.31
CA ILE A 150 -6.33 3.37 4.76
C ILE A 150 -5.89 2.47 5.90
N ILE A 151 -6.52 2.60 7.08
CA ILE A 151 -6.18 1.80 8.25
C ILE A 151 -7.38 0.96 8.66
N VAL A 152 -7.20 -0.36 8.71
CA VAL A 152 -8.16 -1.30 9.28
C VAL A 152 -7.65 -1.69 10.66
N TYR A 153 -8.10 -0.95 11.65
CA TYR A 153 -7.76 -1.20 13.05
C TYR A 153 -8.44 -2.49 13.54
N TRP A 154 -7.75 -3.19 14.45
CA TRP A 154 -8.27 -4.40 15.11
C TRP A 154 -8.81 -5.44 14.11
N ALA A 155 -8.05 -5.70 13.07
CA ALA A 155 -8.48 -6.44 11.89
C ALA A 155 -9.11 -7.82 12.18
N ARG A 156 -8.63 -8.52 13.22
CA ARG A 156 -9.18 -9.83 13.63
C ARG A 156 -10.51 -9.73 14.39
N ARG A 157 -10.93 -8.53 14.78
CA ARG A 157 -12.16 -8.26 15.56
C ARG A 157 -13.20 -7.48 14.77
N GLN A 158 -12.91 -7.15 13.51
CA GLN A 158 -13.86 -6.48 12.63
C GLN A 158 -15.07 -7.38 12.37
N GLN A 159 -16.27 -6.79 12.39
CA GLN A 159 -17.49 -7.50 12.01
C GLN A 159 -17.48 -7.74 10.48
N PRO A 160 -17.99 -8.91 10.00
CA PRO A 160 -17.97 -9.25 8.58
C PRO A 160 -18.63 -8.19 7.68
N GLU A 161 -19.74 -7.60 8.12
CA GLU A 161 -20.46 -6.57 7.36
C GLU A 161 -19.65 -5.27 7.26
N GLU A 162 -19.00 -4.86 8.35
CA GLU A 162 -18.15 -3.67 8.37
C GLU A 162 -16.95 -3.87 7.44
N LEU A 163 -16.32 -5.04 7.52
CA LEU A 163 -15.17 -5.36 6.67
C LEU A 163 -15.54 -5.40 5.18
N ARG A 164 -16.73 -5.95 4.84
CA ARG A 164 -17.25 -5.92 3.46
C ARG A 164 -17.52 -4.49 2.99
N SER A 165 -18.11 -3.65 3.84
CA SER A 165 -18.34 -2.24 3.52
C SER A 165 -17.04 -1.50 3.22
N ARG A 166 -16.01 -1.72 4.03
CA ARG A 166 -14.66 -1.17 3.80
C ARG A 166 -14.05 -1.69 2.49
N ALA A 167 -14.22 -2.96 2.18
CA ALA A 167 -13.73 -3.57 0.94
C ALA A 167 -14.40 -2.97 -0.30
N LEU A 168 -15.71 -2.69 -0.24
CA LEU A 168 -16.43 -2.02 -1.33
C LEU A 168 -15.96 -0.57 -1.51
N ALA A 169 -15.81 0.19 -0.43
CA ALA A 169 -15.28 1.55 -0.50
C ALA A 169 -13.84 1.58 -1.04
N TYR A 170 -13.02 0.61 -0.64
CA TYR A 170 -11.67 0.44 -1.16
C TYR A 170 -11.67 0.11 -2.66
N ARG A 171 -12.53 -0.82 -3.10
CA ARG A 171 -12.73 -1.13 -4.52
C ARG A 171 -13.13 0.10 -5.33
N ASP A 172 -14.09 0.87 -4.83
CA ASP A 172 -14.59 2.06 -5.53
C ASP A 172 -13.49 3.11 -5.69
N TRP A 173 -12.63 3.27 -4.68
CA TRP A 173 -11.44 4.10 -4.81
C TRP A 173 -10.45 3.53 -5.82
N LEU A 174 -10.14 2.22 -5.78
CA LEU A 174 -9.22 1.57 -6.71
C LEU A 174 -9.68 1.69 -8.17
N ALA A 175 -10.99 1.68 -8.41
CA ALA A 175 -11.57 1.84 -9.74
C ALA A 175 -11.31 3.24 -10.33
N ASN A 176 -11.12 4.27 -9.49
CA ASN A 176 -10.82 5.64 -9.93
C ASN A 176 -9.96 6.39 -8.90
N PRO A 177 -8.68 6.01 -8.73
CA PRO A 177 -7.85 6.45 -7.60
C PRO A 177 -7.42 7.92 -7.68
N ILE A 178 -7.43 8.53 -8.88
CA ILE A 178 -7.02 9.92 -9.13
C ILE A 178 -8.20 10.68 -9.73
N ALA A 179 -9.36 10.64 -9.08
CA ALA A 179 -10.52 11.41 -9.52
C ALA A 179 -10.23 12.93 -9.40
N ALA A 180 -10.69 13.72 -10.36
CA ALA A 180 -10.52 15.16 -10.38
C ALA A 180 -11.04 15.77 -9.08
N GLY A 181 -10.13 16.24 -8.21
CA GLY A 181 -10.40 16.86 -6.91
C GLY A 181 -10.14 16.01 -5.67
N GLY A 182 -9.69 14.77 -5.80
CA GLY A 182 -9.60 13.80 -4.71
C GLY A 182 -8.22 13.50 -4.14
N VAL A 183 -7.46 14.49 -3.67
CA VAL A 183 -6.28 14.24 -2.82
C VAL A 183 -6.69 13.95 -1.36
N HIS A 184 -7.97 14.10 -1.00
CA HIS A 184 -8.50 13.97 0.35
C HIS A 184 -9.70 13.03 0.41
N GLY A 185 -9.48 11.75 0.17
CA GLY A 185 -10.47 10.71 0.48
C GLY A 185 -10.04 9.95 1.73
N GLY A 186 -10.35 10.46 2.93
CA GLY A 186 -10.41 9.61 4.11
C GLY A 186 -11.59 8.64 3.94
N ILE A 187 -11.33 7.35 4.00
CA ILE A 187 -12.34 6.28 4.16
C ILE A 187 -12.34 5.87 5.62
#